data_89b6f5858fe5e9afca68c559bfa6b48c
#
_entry.id   89b6f5858fe5e9afca68c559bfa6b48c
#
_cell.length_a   1.000
_cell.length_b   1.000
_cell.length_c   1.000
_cell.angle_alpha   90.00
_cell.angle_beta   90.00
_cell.angle_gamma   90.00
#
_symmetry.space_group_name_H-M   'P 1'
#
loop_
_entity.id
_entity.type
_entity.pdbx_description
1 polymer ?
#
loop_
_entity_poly.entity_id
_entity_poly.type
_entity_poly.pdbx_seq_one_letter_code
_entity_poly.pdbx_strand_id
1 'polypeptide(L)'
;AICGHEWSGTLSAVGSEVKSFSEGDRVVVAVAPACGQCAPCRAGQADRCFVSFMSALGRDAMAPKHGGFAPRIAVSASRIVKTNPALSDIQAAQVEPTTVAFHAVRRSGIRLGDIAVVQGAGPIGLGAMQWVKAAGAGVVIVIEPNEQRRAIALELGAHYAVAPGAAADELVKE
;
A
#
# COMPACT_ATOMS: atom_id res chain seq x y z
N ALA A 1 2.49 19.98 -12.23
CA ALA A 1 1.85 18.67 -12.34
C ALA A 1 1.07 18.40 -11.04
N ILE A 2 -0.11 17.86 -11.15
CA ILE A 2 -0.89 17.39 -9.99
C ILE A 2 -0.35 16.01 -9.64
N CYS A 3 -0.01 15.78 -8.37
CA CYS A 3 0.55 14.54 -7.85
C CYS A 3 -0.52 13.66 -7.18
N GLY A 4 -0.08 12.56 -6.56
CA GLY A 4 -0.89 11.66 -5.75
C GLY A 4 -1.26 10.37 -6.48
N HIS A 5 -1.02 9.24 -5.81
CA HIS A 5 -1.34 7.92 -6.33
C HIS A 5 -2.07 7.05 -5.29
N GLU A 6 -2.40 7.63 -4.14
CA GLU A 6 -3.17 7.00 -3.06
C GLU A 6 -4.54 7.67 -3.01
N TRP A 7 -5.53 7.10 -3.69
CA TRP A 7 -6.86 7.69 -3.79
C TRP A 7 -7.95 6.64 -3.96
N SER A 8 -9.15 7.03 -3.60
CA SER A 8 -10.41 6.37 -3.95
C SER A 8 -11.32 7.35 -4.68
N GLY A 9 -12.30 6.84 -5.37
CA GLY A 9 -13.27 7.68 -6.06
C GLY A 9 -14.46 6.90 -6.60
N THR A 10 -15.40 7.64 -7.16
CA THR A 10 -16.58 7.10 -7.83
C THR A 10 -16.52 7.42 -9.32
N LEU A 11 -16.79 6.45 -10.16
CA LEU A 11 -16.79 6.62 -11.60
C LEU A 11 -17.97 7.50 -12.01
N SER A 12 -17.67 8.67 -12.60
CA SER A 12 -18.68 9.60 -13.13
C SER A 12 -18.92 9.44 -14.62
N ALA A 13 -18.03 8.75 -15.33
CA ALA A 13 -18.17 8.38 -16.73
C ALA A 13 -17.29 7.16 -17.02
N VAL A 14 -17.73 6.31 -17.95
CA VAL A 14 -17.02 5.11 -18.38
C VAL A 14 -16.93 5.10 -19.89
N GLY A 15 -15.75 4.84 -20.43
CA GLY A 15 -15.56 4.74 -21.89
C GLY A 15 -16.38 3.59 -22.50
N SER A 16 -16.89 3.77 -23.70
CA SER A 16 -17.80 2.81 -24.39
C SER A 16 -17.23 1.39 -24.53
N GLU A 17 -15.90 1.28 -24.63
CA GLU A 17 -15.20 -0.01 -24.77
C GLU A 17 -14.95 -0.71 -23.43
N VAL A 18 -15.15 -0.04 -22.29
CA VAL A 18 -14.93 -0.62 -20.96
C VAL A 18 -16.20 -1.38 -20.54
N LYS A 19 -16.06 -2.69 -20.35
CA LYS A 19 -17.20 -3.57 -20.00
C LYS A 19 -17.17 -4.03 -18.52
N SER A 20 -16.04 -3.82 -17.82
CA SER A 20 -15.83 -4.29 -16.45
C SER A 20 -16.30 -3.33 -15.37
N PHE A 21 -16.64 -2.10 -15.74
CA PHE A 21 -17.04 -1.02 -14.84
C PHE A 21 -18.30 -0.33 -15.32
N SER A 22 -19.02 0.29 -14.39
CA SER A 22 -20.20 1.12 -14.65
C SER A 22 -20.06 2.47 -13.92
N GLU A 23 -20.78 3.47 -14.39
CA GLU A 23 -20.93 4.73 -13.64
C GLU A 23 -21.53 4.44 -12.25
N GLY A 24 -21.04 5.13 -11.25
CA GLY A 24 -21.38 4.89 -9.85
C GLY A 24 -20.52 3.84 -9.16
N ASP A 25 -19.73 3.03 -9.87
CA ASP A 25 -18.79 2.10 -9.22
C ASP A 25 -17.77 2.86 -8.38
N ARG A 26 -17.58 2.42 -7.15
CA ARG A 26 -16.53 2.91 -6.28
C ARG A 26 -15.24 2.15 -6.56
N VAL A 27 -14.15 2.88 -6.75
CA VAL A 27 -12.87 2.31 -7.16
C VAL A 27 -11.71 2.88 -6.35
N VAL A 28 -10.64 2.12 -6.30
CA VAL A 28 -9.34 2.52 -5.79
C VAL A 28 -8.29 2.40 -6.88
N VAL A 29 -7.22 3.15 -6.75
CA VAL A 29 -6.09 3.05 -7.67
C VAL A 29 -5.40 1.70 -7.51
N ALA A 30 -4.97 1.14 -8.62
CA ALA A 30 -4.04 0.01 -8.68
C ALA A 30 -2.74 0.45 -9.36
N VAL A 31 -1.65 -0.23 -9.02
CA VAL A 31 -0.40 -0.08 -9.76
C VAL A 31 -0.63 -0.53 -11.20
N ALA A 32 -0.07 0.18 -12.16
CA ALA A 32 -0.17 -0.22 -13.56
C ALA A 32 0.31 -1.66 -13.75
N PRO A 33 -0.40 -2.48 -14.53
CA PRO A 33 0.00 -3.85 -14.79
C PRO A 33 1.38 -3.91 -15.44
N ALA A 34 2.10 -5.00 -15.17
CA ALA A 34 3.39 -5.24 -15.81
C ALA A 34 3.24 -5.30 -17.33
N CYS A 35 4.15 -4.69 -18.09
CA CYS A 35 4.04 -4.60 -19.54
C CYS A 35 4.33 -5.92 -20.29
N GLY A 36 4.90 -6.93 -19.61
CA GLY A 36 5.28 -8.22 -20.19
C GLY A 36 6.50 -8.20 -21.13
N GLN A 37 6.98 -7.03 -21.57
CA GLN A 37 7.96 -6.91 -22.66
C GLN A 37 9.33 -6.37 -22.24
N CYS A 38 9.42 -5.64 -21.13
CA CYS A 38 10.72 -5.10 -20.66
C CYS A 38 11.61 -6.22 -20.10
N ALA A 39 12.91 -5.95 -19.95
CA ALA A 39 13.88 -6.95 -19.51
C ALA A 39 13.50 -7.61 -18.16
N PRO A 40 13.10 -6.89 -17.12
CA PRO A 40 12.61 -7.51 -15.87
C PRO A 40 11.39 -8.42 -16.09
N CYS A 41 10.41 -8.00 -16.90
CA CYS A 41 9.23 -8.83 -17.18
C CYS A 41 9.60 -10.14 -17.87
N ARG A 42 10.47 -10.08 -18.87
CA ARG A 42 10.96 -11.28 -19.57
C ARG A 42 11.79 -12.20 -18.69
N ALA A 43 12.40 -11.66 -17.64
CA ALA A 43 13.11 -12.42 -16.61
C ALA A 43 12.20 -12.94 -15.48
N GLY A 44 10.87 -12.82 -15.60
CA GLY A 44 9.91 -13.25 -14.58
C GLY A 44 9.79 -12.31 -13.38
N GLN A 45 10.41 -11.13 -13.43
CA GLN A 45 10.41 -10.12 -12.36
C GLN A 45 9.39 -9.01 -12.67
N ALA A 46 8.13 -9.36 -12.78
CA ALA A 46 7.04 -8.44 -13.14
C ALA A 46 6.88 -7.29 -12.13
N ASP A 47 7.22 -7.52 -10.87
CA ASP A 47 7.29 -6.53 -9.78
C ASP A 47 8.31 -5.42 -10.02
N ARG A 48 9.29 -5.64 -10.91
CA ARG A 48 10.31 -4.67 -11.33
C ARG A 48 10.05 -4.10 -12.72
N CYS A 49 8.82 -4.16 -13.19
CA CYS A 49 8.48 -3.66 -14.51
C CYS A 49 8.81 -2.18 -14.64
N PHE A 50 9.66 -1.86 -15.62
CA PHE A 50 10.07 -0.46 -15.87
C PHE A 50 8.87 0.41 -16.28
N VAL A 51 7.96 -0.10 -17.10
CA VAL A 51 6.76 0.64 -17.54
C VAL A 51 5.83 0.91 -16.37
N SER A 52 5.59 -0.07 -15.49
CA SER A 52 4.78 0.14 -14.28
C SER A 52 5.42 1.19 -13.35
N PHE A 53 6.74 1.17 -13.20
CA PHE A 53 7.47 2.16 -12.42
C PHE A 53 7.35 3.57 -13.02
N MET A 54 7.55 3.71 -14.33
CA MET A 54 7.39 5.00 -15.02
C MET A 54 5.95 5.50 -14.95
N SER A 55 4.98 4.59 -15.00
CA SER A 55 3.56 4.92 -14.86
C SER A 55 3.24 5.40 -13.43
N ALA A 56 3.81 4.79 -12.40
CA ALA A 56 3.66 5.27 -11.02
C ALA A 56 4.24 6.68 -10.83
N LEU A 57 5.29 7.02 -11.57
CA LEU A 57 5.86 8.37 -11.62
C LEU A 57 5.07 9.34 -12.51
N GLY A 58 3.99 8.92 -13.16
CA GLY A 58 3.22 9.73 -14.09
C GLY A 58 3.97 10.07 -15.39
N ARG A 59 4.95 9.25 -15.79
CA ARG A 59 5.87 9.51 -16.90
C ARG A 59 5.69 8.59 -18.12
N ASP A 60 4.64 7.81 -18.18
CA ASP A 60 4.31 7.04 -19.37
C ASP A 60 3.13 7.67 -20.15
N ALA A 61 2.96 7.22 -21.41
CA ALA A 61 1.90 7.73 -22.29
C ALA A 61 0.47 7.35 -21.80
N MET A 62 0.35 6.35 -20.94
CA MET A 62 -0.92 5.88 -20.36
C MET A 62 -1.17 6.43 -18.95
N ALA A 63 -0.19 7.12 -18.37
CA ALA A 63 -0.38 7.79 -17.10
C ALA A 63 -1.34 8.96 -17.26
N PRO A 64 -2.27 9.16 -16.33
CA PRO A 64 -3.06 10.38 -16.34
C PRO A 64 -2.11 11.59 -16.26
N LYS A 65 -2.43 12.64 -16.98
CA LYS A 65 -1.62 13.88 -17.02
C LYS A 65 -1.49 14.54 -15.64
N HIS A 66 -2.26 14.10 -14.68
CA HIS A 66 -2.25 14.55 -13.28
C HIS A 66 -2.66 13.41 -12.35
N GLY A 67 -2.23 13.47 -11.11
CA GLY A 67 -2.54 12.49 -10.08
C GLY A 67 -3.86 12.75 -9.34
N GLY A 68 -4.04 12.03 -8.23
CA GLY A 68 -5.28 11.99 -7.46
C GLY A 68 -5.56 13.20 -6.58
N PHE A 69 -4.62 14.17 -6.45
CA PHE A 69 -4.92 15.44 -5.77
C PHE A 69 -5.75 16.37 -6.68
N ALA A 70 -6.84 15.82 -7.21
CA ALA A 70 -7.74 16.50 -8.13
C ALA A 70 -9.19 16.09 -7.86
N PRO A 71 -10.17 16.98 -8.10
CA PRO A 71 -11.59 16.65 -7.98
C PRO A 71 -12.03 15.53 -8.94
N ARG A 72 -11.36 15.42 -10.09
CA ARG A 72 -11.62 14.41 -11.13
C ARG A 72 -10.34 14.08 -11.86
N ILE A 73 -10.20 12.81 -12.24
CA ILE A 73 -9.11 12.31 -13.08
C ILE A 73 -9.66 11.37 -14.15
N ALA A 74 -9.02 11.34 -15.31
CA ALA A 74 -9.21 10.29 -16.29
C ALA A 74 -8.12 9.23 -16.08
N VAL A 75 -8.51 7.98 -15.97
CA VAL A 75 -7.61 6.87 -15.68
C VAL A 75 -7.98 5.65 -16.50
N SER A 76 -6.98 4.88 -16.94
CA SER A 76 -7.23 3.60 -17.62
C SER A 76 -7.96 2.62 -16.69
N ALA A 77 -8.94 1.88 -17.25
CA ALA A 77 -9.63 0.82 -16.51
C ALA A 77 -8.70 -0.25 -15.95
N SER A 78 -7.53 -0.47 -16.55
CA SER A 78 -6.52 -1.40 -16.06
C SER A 78 -5.79 -0.93 -14.78
N ARG A 79 -6.00 0.32 -14.35
CA ARG A 79 -5.35 0.93 -13.18
C ARG A 79 -6.29 1.15 -12.00
N ILE A 80 -7.48 0.62 -12.07
CA ILE A 80 -8.47 0.73 -11.00
C ILE A 80 -9.04 -0.64 -10.64
N VAL A 81 -9.48 -0.76 -9.40
CA VAL A 81 -10.14 -1.96 -8.88
C VAL A 81 -11.40 -1.52 -8.13
N LYS A 82 -12.48 -2.26 -8.28
CA LYS A 82 -13.70 -2.02 -7.48
C LYS A 82 -13.36 -2.23 -6.00
N THR A 83 -13.76 -1.28 -5.17
CA THR A 83 -13.58 -1.38 -3.73
C THR A 83 -14.75 -2.12 -3.08
N ASN A 84 -14.49 -2.72 -1.91
CA ASN A 84 -15.55 -3.28 -1.09
C ASN A 84 -16.50 -2.14 -0.64
N PRO A 85 -17.81 -2.27 -0.85
CA PRO A 85 -18.76 -1.22 -0.46
C PRO A 85 -18.82 -0.94 1.04
N ALA A 86 -18.36 -1.87 1.89
CA ALA A 86 -18.26 -1.67 3.33
C ALA A 86 -17.16 -0.68 3.75
N LEU A 87 -16.20 -0.38 2.89
CA LEU A 87 -15.14 0.59 3.18
C LEU A 87 -15.66 2.03 2.99
N SER A 88 -15.32 2.92 3.92
CA SER A 88 -15.45 4.36 3.70
C SER A 88 -14.46 4.84 2.63
N ASP A 89 -14.62 6.04 2.08
CA ASP A 89 -13.69 6.58 1.08
C ASP A 89 -12.28 6.76 1.65
N ILE A 90 -12.18 7.15 2.93
CA ILE A 90 -10.89 7.28 3.64
C ILE A 90 -10.21 5.90 3.76
N GLN A 91 -10.95 4.87 4.15
CA GLN A 91 -10.41 3.51 4.23
C GLN A 91 -10.04 2.97 2.86
N ALA A 92 -10.87 3.22 1.85
CA ALA A 92 -10.59 2.81 0.47
C ALA A 92 -9.31 3.47 -0.07
N ALA A 93 -9.05 4.74 0.24
CA ALA A 93 -7.81 5.40 -0.16
C ALA A 93 -6.55 4.78 0.49
N GLN A 94 -6.68 4.07 1.61
CA GLN A 94 -5.57 3.36 2.26
C GLN A 94 -5.24 2.00 1.61
N VAL A 95 -6.03 1.54 0.65
CA VAL A 95 -5.79 0.22 0.00
C VAL A 95 -4.43 0.17 -0.69
N GLU A 96 -4.04 1.24 -1.40
CA GLU A 96 -2.75 1.29 -2.09
C GLU A 96 -1.58 1.21 -1.10
N PRO A 97 -1.40 2.12 -0.11
CA PRO A 97 -0.29 2.03 0.82
C PRO A 97 -0.32 0.76 1.69
N THR A 98 -1.50 0.26 2.03
CA THR A 98 -1.65 -1.02 2.74
C THR A 98 -1.16 -2.20 1.88
N THR A 99 -1.34 -2.14 0.57
CA THR A 99 -0.82 -3.15 -0.36
C THR A 99 0.71 -3.14 -0.41
N VAL A 100 1.34 -1.98 -0.32
CA VAL A 100 2.81 -1.85 -0.21
C VAL A 100 3.30 -2.55 1.06
N ALA A 101 2.66 -2.27 2.19
CA ALA A 101 2.96 -2.93 3.47
C ALA A 101 2.76 -4.45 3.40
N PHE A 102 1.67 -4.92 2.79
CA PHE A 102 1.40 -6.34 2.57
C PHE A 102 2.50 -7.01 1.73
N HIS A 103 2.93 -6.36 0.66
CA HIS A 103 4.01 -6.89 -0.18
C HIS A 103 5.33 -7.05 0.61
N ALA A 104 5.69 -6.07 1.43
CA ALA A 104 6.86 -6.14 2.30
C ALA A 104 6.77 -7.33 3.27
N VAL A 105 5.63 -7.51 3.92
CA VAL A 105 5.40 -8.62 4.86
C VAL A 105 5.44 -9.98 4.15
N ARG A 106 4.83 -10.11 2.97
CA ARG A 106 4.96 -11.35 2.19
C ARG A 106 6.39 -11.71 1.84
N ARG A 107 7.25 -10.72 1.63
CA ARG A 107 8.67 -10.94 1.32
C ARG A 107 9.55 -11.19 2.54
N SER A 108 9.10 -10.84 3.74
CA SER A 108 9.86 -11.05 4.98
C SER A 108 10.00 -12.54 5.34
N GLY A 109 9.08 -13.37 4.86
CA GLY A 109 9.04 -14.79 5.20
C GLY A 109 8.54 -15.05 6.62
N ILE A 110 7.87 -14.11 7.25
CA ILE A 110 7.29 -14.23 8.61
C ILE A 110 6.45 -15.51 8.74
N ARG A 111 6.57 -16.19 9.85
CA ARG A 111 5.88 -17.45 10.16
C ARG A 111 5.06 -17.30 11.45
N LEU A 112 4.18 -18.27 11.64
CA LEU A 112 3.39 -18.36 12.88
C LEU A 112 4.32 -18.45 14.11
N GLY A 113 4.11 -17.57 15.07
CA GLY A 113 4.87 -17.51 16.31
C GLY A 113 6.16 -16.67 16.27
N ASP A 114 6.59 -16.21 15.08
CA ASP A 114 7.79 -15.39 14.95
C ASP A 114 7.68 -14.06 15.71
N ILE A 115 8.83 -13.50 16.06
CA ILE A 115 8.95 -12.13 16.57
C ILE A 115 9.17 -11.21 15.37
N ALA A 116 8.32 -10.21 15.24
CA ALA A 116 8.43 -9.19 14.18
C ALA A 116 8.83 -7.84 14.76
N VAL A 117 9.90 -7.25 14.20
CA VAL A 117 10.32 -5.89 14.50
C VAL A 117 9.98 -4.98 13.32
N VAL A 118 9.19 -3.94 13.59
CA VAL A 118 8.80 -2.94 12.61
C VAL A 118 9.46 -1.60 12.96
N GLN A 119 10.34 -1.13 12.10
CA GLN A 119 10.99 0.17 12.26
C GLN A 119 10.18 1.28 11.59
N GLY A 120 9.69 2.19 12.43
CA GLY A 120 8.82 3.30 12.03
C GLY A 120 7.33 2.98 12.15
N ALA A 121 6.57 3.92 12.73
CA ALA A 121 5.12 3.88 12.84
C ALA A 121 4.45 4.96 11.96
N GLY A 122 4.98 5.17 10.76
CA GLY A 122 4.28 5.87 9.68
C GLY A 122 3.20 4.99 9.05
N PRO A 123 2.45 5.48 8.04
CA PRO A 123 1.35 4.73 7.42
C PRO A 123 1.75 3.32 6.96
N ILE A 124 2.91 3.20 6.31
CA ILE A 124 3.42 1.90 5.85
C ILE A 124 3.82 1.00 7.03
N GLY A 125 4.50 1.55 8.04
CA GLY A 125 4.90 0.77 9.22
C GLY A 125 3.70 0.28 10.01
N LEU A 126 2.69 1.12 10.24
CA LEU A 126 1.45 0.72 10.90
C LEU A 126 0.68 -0.33 10.08
N GLY A 127 0.69 -0.22 8.76
CA GLY A 127 0.15 -1.24 7.87
C GLY A 127 0.93 -2.55 7.98
N ALA A 128 2.26 -2.51 7.90
CA ALA A 128 3.11 -3.69 8.03
C ALA A 128 2.94 -4.39 9.38
N MET A 129 2.87 -3.63 10.46
CA MET A 129 2.60 -4.14 11.81
C MET A 129 1.30 -4.96 11.88
N GLN A 130 0.23 -4.45 11.30
CA GLN A 130 -1.05 -5.16 11.27
C GLN A 130 -0.97 -6.42 10.39
N TRP A 131 -0.25 -6.36 9.27
CA TRP A 131 -0.07 -7.50 8.38
C TRP A 131 0.81 -8.60 8.99
N VAL A 132 1.91 -8.29 9.69
CA VAL A 132 2.70 -9.32 10.38
C VAL A 132 1.89 -10.00 11.48
N LYS A 133 1.06 -9.24 12.19
CA LYS A 133 0.13 -9.78 13.17
C LYS A 133 -0.90 -10.71 12.52
N ALA A 134 -1.52 -10.30 11.42
CA ALA A 134 -2.45 -11.12 10.64
C ALA A 134 -1.79 -12.38 10.05
N ALA A 135 -0.49 -12.32 9.75
CA ALA A 135 0.29 -13.47 9.30
C ALA A 135 0.66 -14.45 10.44
N GLY A 136 0.35 -14.10 11.69
CA GLY A 136 0.54 -14.97 12.85
C GLY A 136 1.82 -14.72 13.63
N ALA A 137 2.45 -13.57 13.53
CA ALA A 137 3.54 -13.18 14.42
C ALA A 137 3.11 -13.32 15.89
N GLY A 138 3.92 -13.99 16.70
CA GLY A 138 3.67 -14.19 18.14
C GLY A 138 3.93 -12.92 18.94
N VAL A 139 4.95 -12.16 18.55
CA VAL A 139 5.27 -10.85 19.13
C VAL A 139 5.50 -9.83 18.04
N VAL A 140 4.98 -8.63 18.24
CA VAL A 140 5.17 -7.49 17.35
C VAL A 140 5.74 -6.31 18.13
N ILE A 141 6.94 -5.90 17.77
CA ILE A 141 7.68 -4.79 18.36
C ILE A 141 7.73 -3.66 17.35
N VAL A 142 7.36 -2.45 17.74
CA VAL A 142 7.47 -1.25 16.90
C VAL A 142 8.53 -0.32 17.50
N ILE A 143 9.47 0.13 16.67
CA ILE A 143 10.50 1.09 17.06
C ILE A 143 10.19 2.42 16.34
N GLU A 144 9.82 3.46 17.11
CA GLU A 144 9.38 4.74 16.58
C GLU A 144 9.77 5.88 17.54
N PRO A 145 10.46 6.94 17.08
CA PRO A 145 10.84 8.05 17.95
C PRO A 145 9.66 8.89 18.46
N ASN A 146 8.59 9.02 17.68
CA ASN A 146 7.45 9.84 18.03
C ASN A 146 6.51 9.12 18.99
N GLU A 147 6.26 9.72 20.16
CA GLU A 147 5.44 9.13 21.21
C GLU A 147 3.99 8.89 20.80
N GLN A 148 3.38 9.85 20.10
CA GLN A 148 1.99 9.72 19.65
C GLN A 148 1.83 8.56 18.65
N ARG A 149 2.80 8.36 17.76
CA ARG A 149 2.79 7.24 16.82
C ARG A 149 3.02 5.91 17.52
N ARG A 150 3.83 5.87 18.59
CA ARG A 150 3.95 4.67 19.43
C ARG A 150 2.63 4.32 20.10
N ALA A 151 1.90 5.32 20.63
CA ALA A 151 0.58 5.10 21.21
C ALA A 151 -0.39 4.49 20.18
N ILE A 152 -0.45 5.04 18.96
CA ILE A 152 -1.26 4.48 17.88
C ILE A 152 -0.86 3.04 17.54
N ALA A 153 0.44 2.73 17.52
CA ALA A 153 0.89 1.36 17.26
C ALA A 153 0.41 0.38 18.34
N LEU A 154 0.42 0.78 19.62
CA LEU A 154 -0.12 -0.03 20.72
C LEU A 154 -1.64 -0.20 20.59
N GLU A 155 -2.39 0.86 20.29
CA GLU A 155 -3.84 0.80 20.04
C GLU A 155 -4.19 -0.16 18.90
N LEU A 156 -3.38 -0.18 17.84
CA LEU A 156 -3.53 -1.09 16.71
C LEU A 156 -3.02 -2.50 16.98
N GLY A 157 -2.48 -2.76 18.19
CA GLY A 157 -2.17 -4.08 18.69
C GLY A 157 -0.71 -4.51 18.55
N ALA A 158 0.24 -3.58 18.48
CA ALA A 158 1.63 -3.91 18.77
C ALA A 158 1.75 -4.40 20.22
N HIS A 159 2.62 -5.39 20.46
CA HIS A 159 2.89 -5.85 21.81
C HIS A 159 3.80 -4.87 22.55
N TYR A 160 4.74 -4.28 21.83
CA TYR A 160 5.64 -3.26 22.33
C TYR A 160 5.80 -2.13 21.31
N ALA A 161 5.88 -0.89 21.79
CA ALA A 161 6.23 0.26 20.98
C ALA A 161 7.23 1.13 21.76
N VAL A 162 8.48 1.17 21.29
CA VAL A 162 9.60 1.78 22.01
C VAL A 162 10.30 2.85 21.17
N ALA A 163 10.94 3.79 21.85
CA ALA A 163 11.84 4.72 21.18
C ALA A 163 13.14 3.98 20.77
N PRO A 164 13.81 4.41 19.68
CA PRO A 164 15.12 3.86 19.33
C PRO A 164 16.15 4.12 20.44
N GLY A 165 17.07 3.16 20.67
CA GLY A 165 18.12 3.24 21.68
C GLY A 165 18.23 1.97 22.51
N ALA A 166 18.94 2.02 23.64
CA ALA A 166 19.28 0.87 24.46
C ALA A 166 18.09 -0.01 24.86
N ALA A 167 16.94 0.60 25.21
CA ALA A 167 15.74 -0.15 25.54
C ALA A 167 15.17 -0.97 24.38
N ALA A 168 15.26 -0.44 23.16
CA ALA A 168 14.87 -1.19 21.96
C ALA A 168 15.88 -2.32 21.67
N ASP A 169 17.17 -2.07 21.88
CA ASP A 169 18.24 -3.05 21.66
C ASP A 169 18.13 -4.22 22.65
N GLU A 170 17.76 -3.97 23.89
CA GLU A 170 17.51 -5.01 24.90
C GLU A 170 16.29 -5.85 24.53
N LEU A 171 15.17 -5.20 24.22
CA LEU A 171 13.91 -5.87 23.90
C LEU A 171 14.01 -6.81 22.67
N VAL A 172 14.88 -6.48 21.71
CA VAL A 172 15.09 -7.30 20.50
C VAL A 172 16.04 -8.48 20.75
N LYS A 173 16.81 -8.47 21.86
CA LYS A 173 17.73 -9.55 22.24
C LYS A 173 17.10 -10.65 23.09
N GLU A 174 16.02 -10.32 23.81
CA GLU A 174 15.21 -11.27 24.59
C GLU A 174 14.27 -12.09 23.70
#